data_45046fd11534f404b9abefcc8a81539f
#
_entry.id   45046fd11534f404b9abefcc8a81539f
#
_cell.length_a   1.000
_cell.length_b   1.000
_cell.length_c   1.000
_cell.angle_alpha   90.00
_cell.angle_beta   90.00
_cell.angle_gamma   90.00
#
_symmetry.space_group_name_H-M   'P 1'
#
loop_
_entity.id
_entity.type
_entity.pdbx_description
1 polymer ?
#
loop_
_entity_poly.entity_id
_entity_poly.type
_entity_poly.pdbx_seq_one_letter_code
_entity_poly.pdbx_strand_id
1 'polypeptide(L)'
;MKNIEIYTSPLCGFCHAAKRLLDSKGVDYTGYNILTDPKLKPEMIERANGARTVPQIFIDGIGIGGCDDLYELESSGKLDGALGKA
;
A
#
# COMPACT_ATOMS: atom_id res chain seq x y z
N MET A 1 5.72 -10.58 11.98
CA MET A 1 4.83 -10.00 10.98
C MET A 1 5.54 -8.88 10.24
N LYS A 2 5.28 -8.72 8.96
CA LYS A 2 5.95 -7.69 8.17
C LYS A 2 5.35 -6.32 8.43
N ASN A 3 6.15 -5.29 8.23
CA ASN A 3 5.70 -3.90 8.35
C ASN A 3 5.02 -3.48 7.05
N ILE A 4 3.75 -3.14 7.12
CA ILE A 4 2.95 -2.80 5.95
C ILE A 4 2.56 -1.33 6.05
N GLU A 5 2.84 -0.56 4.99
CA GLU A 5 2.54 0.86 4.93
C GLU A 5 1.80 1.17 3.64
N ILE A 6 0.84 2.07 3.69
CA ILE A 6 0.08 2.48 2.52
C ILE A 6 -0.11 4.00 2.53
N TYR A 7 0.30 4.66 1.46
CA TYR A 7 0.04 6.08 1.24
C TYR A 7 -1.26 6.23 0.49
N THR A 8 -2.15 7.10 0.97
CA THR A 8 -3.52 7.23 0.46
C THR A 8 -3.94 8.70 0.37
N SER A 9 -5.09 8.90 -0.27
CA SER A 9 -5.82 10.16 -0.29
C SER A 9 -7.29 9.87 0.03
N PRO A 10 -8.01 10.78 0.69
CA PRO A 10 -9.38 10.49 1.13
C PRO A 10 -10.39 10.31 0.00
N LEU A 11 -10.14 10.88 -1.17
CA LEU A 11 -11.05 10.77 -2.33
C LEU A 11 -10.59 9.73 -3.35
N CYS A 12 -9.82 8.76 -2.93
CA CYS A 12 -9.24 7.75 -3.80
C CYS A 12 -9.97 6.41 -3.65
N GLY A 13 -10.77 6.03 -4.66
CA GLY A 13 -11.48 4.75 -4.65
C GLY A 13 -10.55 3.55 -4.63
N PHE A 14 -9.43 3.61 -5.35
CA PHE A 14 -8.43 2.55 -5.36
C PHE A 14 -7.72 2.41 -4.01
N CYS A 15 -7.55 3.51 -3.27
CA CYS A 15 -7.02 3.46 -1.91
C CYS A 15 -7.95 2.67 -1.00
N HIS A 16 -9.25 2.92 -1.10
CA HIS A 16 -10.25 2.19 -0.31
C HIS A 16 -10.28 0.71 -0.68
N ALA A 17 -10.19 0.38 -1.97
CA ALA A 17 -10.13 -1.01 -2.41
C ALA A 17 -8.89 -1.73 -1.88
N ALA A 18 -7.73 -1.09 -1.92
CA ALA A 18 -6.50 -1.66 -1.38
C ALA A 18 -6.61 -1.91 0.12
N LYS A 19 -7.15 -0.96 0.87
CA LYS A 19 -7.37 -1.12 2.32
C LYS A 19 -8.32 -2.26 2.62
N ARG A 20 -9.41 -2.39 1.85
CA ARG A 20 -10.35 -3.49 2.05
C ARG A 20 -9.69 -4.85 1.86
N LEU A 21 -8.82 -4.97 0.86
CA LEU A 21 -8.09 -6.22 0.64
C LEU A 21 -7.16 -6.53 1.82
N LEU A 22 -6.40 -5.54 2.29
CA LEU A 22 -5.53 -5.72 3.46
C LEU A 22 -6.34 -6.07 4.71
N ASP A 23 -7.47 -5.41 4.92
CA ASP A 23 -8.36 -5.70 6.05
C ASP A 23 -8.88 -7.14 5.98
N SER A 24 -9.23 -7.63 4.78
CA SER A 24 -9.70 -8.99 4.59
C SER A 24 -8.64 -10.04 4.92
N LYS A 25 -7.37 -9.66 4.86
CA LYS A 25 -6.26 -10.53 5.22
C LYS A 25 -5.96 -10.53 6.72
N GLY A 26 -6.61 -9.66 7.49
CA GLY A 26 -6.43 -9.59 8.93
C GLY A 26 -5.05 -9.07 9.37
N VAL A 27 -4.36 -8.32 8.51
CA VAL A 27 -3.06 -7.75 8.83
C VAL A 27 -3.20 -6.30 9.27
N ASP A 28 -2.30 -5.88 10.17
CA ASP A 28 -2.19 -4.48 10.56
C ASP A 28 -1.33 -3.74 9.54
N TYR A 29 -1.69 -2.50 9.28
CA TYR A 29 -0.91 -1.63 8.40
C TYR A 29 -0.97 -0.19 8.89
N THR A 30 0.03 0.60 8.50
CA THR A 30 0.07 2.03 8.78
C THR A 30 -0.38 2.79 7.53
N GLY A 31 -1.42 3.61 7.69
CA GLY A 31 -1.92 4.45 6.61
C GLY A 31 -1.41 5.88 6.74
N TYR A 32 -0.95 6.44 5.63
CA TYR A 32 -0.54 7.84 5.54
C TYR A 32 -1.45 8.56 4.55
N ASN A 33 -2.23 9.52 5.05
CA ASN A 33 -3.02 10.39 4.17
C ASN A 33 -2.10 11.53 3.70
N ILE A 34 -1.77 11.55 2.41
CA ILE A 34 -0.82 12.52 1.85
C ILE A 34 -1.29 13.97 1.93
N LEU A 35 -2.56 14.21 2.26
CA LEU A 35 -3.09 15.56 2.42
C LEU A 35 -2.88 16.12 3.84
N THR A 36 -2.55 15.28 4.81
CA THR A 36 -2.40 15.72 6.22
C THR A 36 -1.05 16.36 6.50
N ASP A 37 -0.03 16.04 5.70
CA ASP A 37 1.31 16.57 5.87
C ASP A 37 1.95 16.74 4.49
N PRO A 38 2.39 17.96 4.13
CA PRO A 38 2.96 18.22 2.81
C PRO A 38 4.27 17.47 2.52
N LYS A 39 4.88 16.87 3.54
CA LYS A 39 6.10 16.06 3.37
C LYS A 39 5.81 14.64 2.89
N LEU A 40 4.59 14.14 3.10
CA LEU A 40 4.25 12.74 2.81
C LEU A 40 4.29 12.43 1.32
N LYS A 41 3.78 13.32 0.47
CA LYS A 41 3.76 13.06 -0.96
C LYS A 41 5.17 12.99 -1.57
N PRO A 42 6.07 13.97 -1.31
CA PRO A 42 7.46 13.84 -1.77
C PRO A 42 8.16 12.59 -1.25
N GLU A 43 7.92 12.23 0.02
CA GLU A 43 8.47 11.01 0.61
C GLU A 43 7.98 9.76 -0.14
N MET A 44 6.67 9.69 -0.42
CA MET A 44 6.08 8.60 -1.18
C MET A 44 6.72 8.48 -2.57
N ILE A 45 6.85 9.60 -3.27
CA ILE A 45 7.41 9.64 -4.63
C ILE A 45 8.85 9.12 -4.62
N GLU A 46 9.65 9.54 -3.66
CA GLU A 46 11.02 9.09 -3.51
C GLU A 46 11.08 7.57 -3.24
N ARG A 47 10.30 7.10 -2.29
CA ARG A 47 10.25 5.67 -1.94
C ARG A 47 9.72 4.80 -3.09
N ALA A 48 8.83 5.35 -3.91
CA ALA A 48 8.18 4.64 -5.01
C ALA A 48 8.91 4.81 -6.36
N ASN A 49 10.16 5.23 -6.34
CA ASN A 49 10.99 5.39 -7.54
C ASN A 49 10.36 6.34 -8.57
N GLY A 50 9.73 7.42 -8.09
CA GLY A 50 9.13 8.44 -8.95
C GLY A 50 7.64 8.29 -9.20
N ALA A 51 7.00 7.23 -8.72
CA ALA A 51 5.55 7.07 -8.88
C ALA A 51 4.80 8.09 -8.03
N ARG A 52 3.84 8.78 -8.64
CA ARG A 52 3.12 9.91 -8.03
C ARG A 52 1.69 9.60 -7.65
N THR A 53 1.19 8.43 -8.03
CA THR A 53 -0.20 8.04 -7.83
C THR A 53 -0.40 7.40 -6.45
N VAL A 54 -1.62 7.49 -5.94
CA VAL A 54 -2.05 6.76 -4.75
C VAL A 54 -3.06 5.70 -5.14
N PRO A 55 -3.12 4.56 -4.43
CA PRO A 55 -2.29 4.21 -3.29
C PRO A 55 -0.87 3.81 -3.71
N GLN A 56 0.08 3.91 -2.78
CA GLN A 56 1.40 3.29 -2.90
C GLN A 56 1.63 2.45 -1.65
N ILE A 57 1.96 1.18 -1.84
CA ILE A 57 2.02 0.19 -0.77
C ILE A 57 3.45 -0.31 -0.62
N PHE A 58 3.89 -0.42 0.64
CA PHE A 58 5.23 -0.87 0.99
C PHE A 58 5.14 -1.99 2.00
N ILE A 59 5.90 -3.05 1.78
CA ILE A 59 6.00 -4.19 2.69
C ILE A 59 7.47 -4.32 3.09
N ASP A 60 7.75 -4.14 4.38
CA ASP A 60 9.13 -4.08 4.92
C ASP A 60 10.01 -3.10 4.14
N GLY A 61 9.44 -1.93 3.79
CA GLY A 61 10.14 -0.88 3.06
C GLY A 61 10.26 -1.10 1.57
N ILE A 62 9.79 -2.23 1.05
CA ILE A 62 9.85 -2.55 -0.38
C ILE A 62 8.54 -2.12 -1.04
N GLY A 63 8.63 -1.23 -2.02
CA GLY A 63 7.45 -0.78 -2.78
C GLY A 63 6.92 -1.89 -3.66
N ILE A 64 5.63 -2.20 -3.51
CA ILE A 64 4.96 -3.18 -4.37
C ILE A 64 4.10 -2.52 -5.44
N GLY A 65 3.91 -1.21 -5.35
CA GLY A 65 3.10 -0.45 -6.31
C GLY A 65 1.76 -0.05 -5.76
N GLY A 66 0.76 0.05 -6.63
CA GLY A 66 -0.58 0.50 -6.30
C GLY A 66 -1.59 -0.62 -6.09
N CYS A 67 -2.86 -0.25 -6.18
CA CYS A 67 -3.96 -1.19 -5.97
C CYS A 67 -3.93 -2.36 -6.95
N ASP A 68 -3.66 -2.09 -8.23
CA ASP A 68 -3.62 -3.14 -9.25
C ASP A 68 -2.52 -4.16 -8.95
N ASP A 69 -1.36 -3.68 -8.50
CA ASP A 69 -0.24 -4.56 -8.14
C ASP A 69 -0.58 -5.42 -6.93
N LEU A 70 -1.30 -4.85 -5.96
CA LEU A 70 -1.73 -5.59 -4.78
C LEU A 70 -2.70 -6.71 -5.16
N TYR A 71 -3.69 -6.41 -6.01
CA TYR A 71 -4.66 -7.40 -6.48
C TYR A 71 -4.02 -8.46 -7.38
N GLU A 72 -3.00 -8.10 -8.14
CA GLU A 72 -2.25 -9.06 -8.93
C GLU A 72 -1.53 -10.07 -8.05
N LEU A 73 -0.93 -9.62 -6.95
CA LEU A 73 -0.33 -10.53 -5.96
C LEU A 73 -1.38 -11.48 -5.38
N GLU A 74 -2.57 -10.95 -5.10
CA GLU A 74 -3.66 -11.77 -4.56
C GLU A 74 -4.10 -12.84 -5.57
N SER A 75 -4.35 -12.45 -6.82
CA SER A 75 -4.84 -13.38 -7.83
C SER A 75 -3.80 -14.43 -8.22
N SER A 76 -2.52 -14.13 -8.08
CA SER A 76 -1.44 -15.09 -8.34
C SER A 76 -1.09 -15.96 -7.13
N GLY A 77 -1.79 -15.76 -6.00
CA GLY A 77 -1.57 -16.53 -4.77
C GLY A 77 -0.32 -16.14 -3.99
N LYS A 78 0.27 -14.98 -4.28
CA LYS A 78 1.53 -14.54 -3.68
C LYS A 78 1.35 -13.54 -2.54
N LEU A 79 0.15 -12.97 -2.39
CA LEU A 79 -0.05 -11.88 -1.43
C LEU A 79 0.16 -12.34 0.01
N ASP A 80 -0.39 -13.49 0.40
CA ASP A 80 -0.26 -13.97 1.78
C ASP A 80 1.20 -14.12 2.19
N GLY A 81 2.03 -14.71 1.32
CA GLY A 81 3.46 -14.82 1.56
C GLY A 81 4.15 -13.47 1.66
N ALA A 82 3.78 -12.54 0.77
CA ALA A 82 4.33 -11.18 0.80
C ALA A 82 3.99 -10.45 2.09
N LEU A 83 2.81 -10.68 2.65
CA LEU A 83 2.36 -10.09 3.92
C LEU A 83 2.94 -10.78 5.16
N GLY A 84 3.69 -11.86 4.98
CA GLY A 84 4.24 -12.63 6.09
C GLY A 84 3.26 -13.60 6.72
N LYS A 85 2.19 -13.94 6.03
CA LYS A 85 1.24 -14.96 6.47
C LYS A 85 1.70 -16.34 6.00
N ALA A 86 1.54 -17.31 6.86
CA ALA A 86 1.92 -18.69 6.55
C ALA A 86 0.92 -19.34 5.60
#